data_0ba81ec4810166478885b63129614e71
#
_entry.id   0ba81ec4810166478885b63129614e71
#
_cell.length_a   1.000
_cell.length_b   1.000
_cell.length_c   1.000
_cell.angle_alpha   90.00
_cell.angle_beta   90.00
_cell.angle_gamma   90.00
#
_symmetry.space_group_name_H-M   'P 1'
#
loop_
_entity.id
_entity.type
_entity.pdbx_description
1 polymer ?
#
loop_
_entity_poly.entity_id
_entity_poly.type
_entity_poly.pdbx_seq_one_letter_code
_entity_poly.pdbx_strand_id
1 'polypeptide(L)'
;YRASAFGKLGIMFPMVTNLEDWDEAMRLVAHCRQLLRERGEEFDPDTPFGVMFGVPSACLTAEEFVEHGCNFFLIETNDLTQYTHAVDRDISIAERYYRPASHAMKKLIRMVVEAAREGGIPVTICGSAVGNPANTLQYLQLGLRSFSVSPQNLIEVKKALMNAKIK
;
A
#
# COMPACT_ATOMS: atom_id res chain seq x y z
N TYR A 1 -8.63 -15.52 6.27
CA TYR A 1 -7.94 -15.78 7.54
C TYR A 1 -7.70 -17.28 7.74
N ARG A 2 -8.64 -18.14 7.36
CA ARG A 2 -8.46 -19.62 7.38
C ARG A 2 -7.23 -20.08 6.57
N ALA A 3 -6.90 -19.37 5.49
CA ALA A 3 -5.73 -19.69 4.67
C ALA A 3 -4.40 -19.57 5.45
N SER A 4 -4.37 -18.80 6.53
CA SER A 4 -3.16 -18.62 7.34
C SER A 4 -2.70 -19.90 8.06
N ALA A 5 -3.59 -20.88 8.23
CA ALA A 5 -3.21 -22.22 8.75
C ALA A 5 -2.27 -22.99 7.80
N PHE A 6 -2.25 -22.65 6.52
CA PHE A 6 -1.51 -23.40 5.50
C PHE A 6 -0.23 -22.71 5.03
N GLY A 7 0.07 -21.51 5.51
CA GLY A 7 1.27 -20.79 5.15
C GLY A 7 1.28 -19.34 5.61
N LYS A 8 2.46 -18.72 5.50
CA LYS A 8 2.64 -17.31 5.86
C LYS A 8 1.90 -16.42 4.87
N LEU A 9 1.01 -15.58 5.38
CA LEU A 9 0.32 -14.56 4.60
C LEU A 9 0.16 -13.27 5.42
N GLY A 10 -0.08 -12.17 4.72
CA GLY A 10 -0.54 -10.91 5.30
C GLY A 10 -1.89 -10.53 4.68
N ILE A 11 -2.74 -9.89 5.44
CA ILE A 11 -4.05 -9.42 4.99
C ILE A 11 -4.04 -7.90 5.03
N MET A 12 -4.44 -7.24 3.93
CA MET A 12 -4.55 -5.79 3.90
C MET A 12 -5.95 -5.35 3.52
N PHE A 13 -6.33 -4.18 4.02
CA PHE A 13 -7.62 -3.56 3.74
C PHE A 13 -7.44 -2.42 2.74
N PRO A 14 -8.11 -2.50 1.57
CA PRO A 14 -8.13 -1.41 0.60
C PRO A 14 -9.13 -0.33 1.00
N MET A 15 -9.03 0.84 0.37
CA MET A 15 -10.00 1.95 0.49
C MET A 15 -10.21 2.47 1.92
N VAL A 16 -9.24 2.29 2.78
CA VAL A 16 -9.21 2.88 4.11
C VAL A 16 -9.01 4.39 3.96
N THR A 17 -9.88 5.18 4.59
CA THR A 17 -9.88 6.64 4.47
C THR A 17 -9.37 7.34 5.72
N ASN A 18 -9.57 6.70 6.87
CA ASN A 18 -9.26 7.23 8.20
C ASN A 18 -9.04 6.08 9.20
N LEU A 19 -8.75 6.44 10.44
CA LEU A 19 -8.49 5.48 11.51
C LEU A 19 -9.74 4.68 11.92
N GLU A 20 -10.93 5.30 11.82
CA GLU A 20 -12.19 4.63 12.14
C GLU A 20 -12.45 3.42 11.24
N ASP A 21 -12.11 3.52 9.93
CA ASP A 21 -12.21 2.40 9.00
C ASP A 21 -11.26 1.25 9.40
N TRP A 22 -10.05 1.59 9.84
CA TRP A 22 -9.09 0.61 10.34
C TRP A 22 -9.60 -0.09 11.60
N ASP A 23 -10.10 0.67 12.56
CA ASP A 23 -10.62 0.12 13.83
C ASP A 23 -11.84 -0.78 13.59
N GLU A 24 -12.70 -0.44 12.63
CA GLU A 24 -13.81 -1.29 12.22
C GLU A 24 -13.33 -2.60 11.59
N ALA A 25 -12.34 -2.52 10.69
CA ALA A 25 -11.73 -3.70 10.09
C ALA A 25 -11.10 -4.61 11.16
N MET A 26 -10.41 -4.05 12.15
CA MET A 26 -9.80 -4.83 13.23
C MET A 26 -10.84 -5.44 14.19
N ARG A 27 -11.97 -4.77 14.41
CA ARG A 27 -13.12 -5.37 15.13
C ARG A 27 -13.68 -6.58 14.37
N LEU A 28 -13.79 -6.47 13.03
CA LEU A 28 -14.21 -7.61 12.19
C LEU A 28 -13.19 -8.76 12.26
N VAL A 29 -11.89 -8.47 12.23
CA VAL A 29 -10.84 -9.49 12.42
C VAL A 29 -11.00 -10.21 13.76
N ALA A 30 -11.22 -9.48 14.85
CA ALA A 30 -11.42 -10.06 16.16
C ALA A 30 -12.65 -10.99 16.20
N HIS A 31 -13.75 -10.57 15.57
CA HIS A 31 -14.95 -11.41 15.42
C HIS A 31 -14.66 -12.66 14.59
N CYS A 32 -13.96 -12.56 13.47
CA CYS A 32 -13.56 -13.71 12.65
C CYS A 32 -12.69 -14.70 13.45
N ARG A 33 -11.74 -14.21 14.25
CA ARG A 33 -10.92 -15.05 15.12
C ARG A 33 -11.77 -15.84 16.13
N GLN A 34 -12.76 -15.17 16.72
CA GLN A 34 -13.68 -15.82 17.65
C GLN A 34 -14.47 -16.93 16.96
N LEU A 35 -15.07 -16.66 15.80
CA LEU A 35 -15.84 -17.66 15.03
C LEU A 35 -15.00 -18.88 14.65
N LEU A 36 -13.74 -18.68 14.25
CA LEU A 36 -12.85 -19.79 13.90
C LEU A 36 -12.53 -20.66 15.12
N ARG A 37 -12.27 -20.04 16.29
CA ARG A 37 -12.06 -20.79 17.54
C ARG A 37 -13.30 -21.60 17.94
N GLU A 38 -14.47 -21.02 17.86
CA GLU A 38 -15.74 -21.70 18.18
C GLU A 38 -16.02 -22.89 17.25
N ARG A 39 -15.54 -22.83 16.01
CA ARG A 39 -15.67 -23.92 15.02
C ARG A 39 -14.53 -24.94 15.10
N GLY A 40 -13.53 -24.71 15.94
CA GLY A 40 -12.33 -25.58 15.98
C GLY A 40 -11.48 -25.50 14.71
N GLU A 41 -11.58 -24.42 13.94
CA GLU A 41 -10.81 -24.17 12.72
C GLU A 41 -9.43 -23.58 13.06
N GLU A 42 -8.39 -24.15 12.46
CA GLU A 42 -7.03 -23.64 12.64
C GLU A 42 -6.81 -22.33 11.85
N PHE A 43 -6.02 -21.44 12.44
CA PHE A 43 -5.53 -20.21 11.80
C PHE A 43 -4.28 -19.71 12.54
N ASP A 44 -3.45 -18.90 11.87
CA ASP A 44 -2.30 -18.25 12.48
C ASP A 44 -2.76 -16.98 13.25
N PRO A 45 -2.67 -16.99 14.59
CA PRO A 45 -3.06 -15.83 15.40
C PRO A 45 -2.18 -14.59 15.16
N ASP A 46 -0.97 -14.79 14.65
CA ASP A 46 0.02 -13.73 14.42
C ASP A 46 0.01 -13.23 12.96
N THR A 47 -1.02 -13.61 12.17
CA THR A 47 -1.20 -13.09 10.81
C THR A 47 -1.15 -11.56 10.80
N PRO A 48 -0.22 -10.93 10.06
CA PRO A 48 -0.11 -9.49 10.00
C PRO A 48 -1.23 -8.86 9.17
N PHE A 49 -1.68 -7.68 9.62
CA PHE A 49 -2.69 -6.87 8.95
C PHE A 49 -2.10 -5.53 8.52
N GLY A 50 -2.48 -5.06 7.33
CA GLY A 50 -1.97 -3.84 6.73
C GLY A 50 -3.03 -2.97 6.10
N VAL A 51 -2.64 -1.74 5.79
CA VAL A 51 -3.46 -0.74 5.09
C VAL A 51 -2.95 -0.52 3.67
N MET A 52 -3.90 -0.45 2.72
CA MET A 52 -3.63 -0.01 1.36
C MET A 52 -3.96 1.48 1.22
N PHE A 53 -2.92 2.29 1.00
CA PHE A 53 -3.02 3.74 0.81
C PHE A 53 -3.39 4.08 -0.63
N GLY A 54 -4.67 4.15 -0.90
CA GLY A 54 -5.26 4.61 -2.17
C GLY A 54 -6.01 5.93 -2.04
N VAL A 55 -6.21 6.42 -0.80
CA VAL A 55 -6.97 7.64 -0.52
C VAL A 55 -6.06 8.69 0.13
N PRO A 56 -6.06 9.95 -0.37
CA PRO A 56 -5.19 11.01 0.16
C PRO A 56 -5.35 11.27 1.66
N SER A 57 -6.59 11.19 2.21
CA SER A 57 -6.84 11.40 3.64
C SER A 57 -6.04 10.43 4.51
N ALA A 58 -6.02 9.14 4.18
CA ALA A 58 -5.23 8.16 4.91
C ALA A 58 -3.72 8.45 4.84
N CYS A 59 -3.22 8.95 3.68
CA CYS A 59 -1.81 9.32 3.56
C CYS A 59 -1.39 10.46 4.48
N LEU A 60 -2.32 11.39 4.78
CA LEU A 60 -2.08 12.55 5.63
C LEU A 60 -1.97 12.20 7.13
N THR A 61 -2.47 11.03 7.51
CA THR A 61 -2.49 10.54 8.90
C THR A 61 -1.86 9.14 9.01
N ALA A 62 -0.87 8.87 8.15
CA ALA A 62 -0.28 7.53 8.03
C ALA A 62 0.36 7.02 9.34
N GLU A 63 0.88 7.92 10.18
CA GLU A 63 1.45 7.62 11.48
C GLU A 63 0.43 7.03 12.46
N GLU A 64 -0.83 7.47 12.41
CA GLU A 64 -1.89 6.99 13.29
C GLU A 64 -2.13 5.48 13.12
N PHE A 65 -2.02 4.97 11.88
CA PHE A 65 -2.17 3.53 11.62
C PHE A 65 -1.05 2.70 12.23
N VAL A 66 0.18 3.24 12.28
CA VAL A 66 1.31 2.59 12.96
C VAL A 66 1.04 2.50 14.45
N GLU A 67 0.63 3.61 15.07
CA GLU A 67 0.31 3.70 16.50
C GLU A 67 -0.82 2.75 16.90
N HIS A 68 -1.76 2.47 15.98
CA HIS A 68 -2.87 1.54 16.16
C HIS A 68 -2.58 0.12 15.67
N GLY A 69 -1.30 -0.26 15.55
CA GLY A 69 -0.87 -1.64 15.36
C GLY A 69 -0.95 -2.18 13.94
N CYS A 70 -0.99 -1.32 12.94
CA CYS A 70 -0.83 -1.74 11.55
C CYS A 70 0.57 -2.33 11.33
N ASN A 71 0.65 -3.49 10.69
CA ASN A 71 1.91 -4.23 10.58
C ASN A 71 2.68 -3.94 9.30
N PHE A 72 2.02 -3.46 8.24
CA PHE A 72 2.67 -3.10 6.98
C PHE A 72 1.79 -2.17 6.15
N PHE A 73 2.41 -1.45 5.23
CA PHE A 73 1.75 -0.53 4.31
C PHE A 73 1.90 -0.98 2.85
N LEU A 74 0.85 -0.76 2.06
CA LEU A 74 0.89 -0.83 0.60
C LEU A 74 0.38 0.49 0.03
N ILE A 75 1.13 1.11 -0.87
CA ILE A 75 0.70 2.32 -1.59
C ILE A 75 0.16 1.90 -2.96
N GLU A 76 -1.14 2.18 -3.23
CA GLU A 76 -1.77 1.92 -4.52
C GLU A 76 -1.80 3.21 -5.35
N THR A 77 -0.94 3.26 -6.38
CA THR A 77 -0.76 4.49 -7.17
C THR A 77 -1.94 4.82 -8.07
N ASN A 78 -2.75 3.85 -8.48
CA ASN A 78 -3.87 4.12 -9.39
C ASN A 78 -4.97 4.90 -8.67
N ASP A 79 -5.45 4.38 -7.54
CA ASP A 79 -6.51 5.00 -6.76
C ASP A 79 -6.02 6.32 -6.15
N LEU A 80 -4.81 6.31 -5.60
CA LEU A 80 -4.22 7.52 -5.02
C LEU A 80 -4.09 8.65 -6.06
N THR A 81 -3.72 8.33 -7.30
CA THR A 81 -3.66 9.32 -8.38
C THR A 81 -5.05 9.83 -8.74
N GLN A 82 -6.02 8.93 -8.88
CA GLN A 82 -7.39 9.26 -9.22
C GLN A 82 -8.00 10.23 -8.20
N TYR A 83 -7.90 9.92 -6.93
CA TYR A 83 -8.49 10.77 -5.87
C TYR A 83 -7.70 12.05 -5.62
N THR A 84 -6.37 12.02 -5.72
CA THR A 84 -5.54 13.22 -5.56
C THR A 84 -5.81 14.26 -6.63
N HIS A 85 -6.08 13.83 -7.88
CA HIS A 85 -6.30 14.73 -9.00
C HIS A 85 -7.79 14.89 -9.35
N ALA A 86 -8.69 14.22 -8.62
CA ALA A 86 -10.14 14.19 -8.90
C ALA A 86 -10.44 13.81 -10.35
N VAL A 87 -9.75 12.80 -10.88
CA VAL A 87 -9.82 12.39 -12.28
C VAL A 87 -10.08 10.90 -12.38
N ASP A 88 -11.06 10.52 -13.18
CA ASP A 88 -11.32 9.12 -13.49
C ASP A 88 -10.28 8.62 -14.49
N ARG A 89 -9.59 7.52 -14.14
CA ARG A 89 -8.55 6.91 -14.98
C ARG A 89 -9.07 6.28 -16.26
N ASP A 90 -10.36 5.92 -16.29
CA ASP A 90 -10.98 5.22 -17.41
C ASP A 90 -11.59 6.18 -18.45
N ILE A 91 -11.53 7.50 -18.18
CA ILE A 91 -12.04 8.54 -19.09
C ILE A 91 -10.88 9.15 -19.88
N SER A 92 -10.80 8.86 -21.17
CA SER A 92 -9.69 9.27 -22.05
C SER A 92 -9.47 10.79 -22.11
N ILE A 93 -10.52 11.60 -22.08
CA ILE A 93 -10.40 13.07 -22.09
C ILE A 93 -9.74 13.63 -20.83
N ALA A 94 -9.77 12.86 -19.74
CA ALA A 94 -9.19 13.22 -18.46
C ALA A 94 -7.72 12.75 -18.30
N GLU A 95 -7.20 11.95 -19.24
CA GLU A 95 -5.86 11.36 -19.18
C GLU A 95 -4.75 12.39 -18.92
N ARG A 96 -4.86 13.58 -19.48
CA ARG A 96 -3.89 14.68 -19.26
C ARG A 96 -3.78 15.12 -17.80
N TYR A 97 -4.78 14.86 -16.98
CA TYR A 97 -4.83 15.20 -15.55
C TYR A 97 -4.39 14.04 -14.66
N TYR A 98 -4.36 12.82 -15.18
CA TYR A 98 -3.91 11.64 -14.47
C TYR A 98 -2.38 11.60 -14.41
N ARG A 99 -1.79 12.09 -13.31
CA ARG A 99 -0.34 12.32 -13.18
C ARG A 99 0.26 11.59 -11.97
N PRO A 100 0.55 10.28 -12.08
CA PRO A 100 1.03 9.47 -10.95
C PRO A 100 2.41 9.87 -10.41
N ALA A 101 3.19 10.63 -11.17
CA ALA A 101 4.49 11.16 -10.75
C ALA A 101 4.45 12.65 -10.41
N SER A 102 3.27 13.24 -10.18
CA SER A 102 3.13 14.64 -9.83
C SER A 102 3.79 14.97 -8.48
N HIS A 103 4.01 16.26 -8.23
CA HIS A 103 4.55 16.72 -6.95
C HIS A 103 3.62 16.41 -5.77
N ALA A 104 2.30 16.48 -5.98
CA ALA A 104 1.31 16.11 -4.96
C ALA A 104 1.44 14.63 -4.58
N MET A 105 1.48 13.74 -5.59
CA MET A 105 1.68 12.31 -5.37
C MET A 105 2.98 12.01 -4.60
N LYS A 106 4.08 12.65 -4.99
CA LYS A 106 5.37 12.47 -4.29
C LYS A 106 5.32 12.90 -2.83
N LYS A 107 4.56 13.95 -2.51
CA LYS A 107 4.37 14.38 -1.12
C LYS A 107 3.60 13.34 -0.31
N LEU A 108 2.46 12.88 -0.82
CA LEU A 108 1.64 11.86 -0.16
C LEU A 108 2.42 10.55 0.04
N ILE A 109 3.08 10.06 -1.02
CA ILE A 109 3.92 8.85 -0.93
C ILE A 109 5.02 9.02 0.12
N ARG A 110 5.67 10.19 0.19
CA ARG A 110 6.72 10.46 1.18
C ARG A 110 6.19 10.40 2.60
N MET A 111 5.02 10.96 2.88
CA MET A 111 4.40 10.90 4.21
C MET A 111 4.19 9.46 4.66
N VAL A 112 3.64 8.60 3.80
CA VAL A 112 3.44 7.18 4.09
C VAL A 112 4.78 6.45 4.31
N VAL A 113 5.81 6.74 3.49
CA VAL A 113 7.14 6.13 3.63
C VAL A 113 7.83 6.57 4.92
N GLU A 114 7.71 7.84 5.31
CA GLU A 114 8.26 8.38 6.55
C GLU A 114 7.58 7.75 7.76
N ALA A 115 6.24 7.68 7.78
CA ALA A 115 5.48 7.01 8.84
C ALA A 115 5.88 5.52 8.98
N ALA A 116 5.98 4.78 7.88
CA ALA A 116 6.42 3.40 7.90
C ALA A 116 7.84 3.23 8.44
N ARG A 117 8.77 4.12 8.04
CA ARG A 117 10.16 4.10 8.50
C ARG A 117 10.24 4.38 10.01
N GLU A 118 9.52 5.38 10.50
CA GLU A 118 9.51 5.76 11.92
C GLU A 118 8.86 4.69 12.78
N GLY A 119 7.81 4.03 12.26
CA GLY A 119 7.17 2.89 12.90
C GLY A 119 7.92 1.56 12.76
N GLY A 120 8.98 1.51 11.96
CA GLY A 120 9.75 0.27 11.74
C GLY A 120 8.98 -0.82 11.00
N ILE A 121 7.97 -0.47 10.22
CA ILE A 121 7.14 -1.42 9.45
C ILE A 121 7.47 -1.38 7.96
N PRO A 122 7.29 -2.50 7.23
CA PRO A 122 7.53 -2.55 5.80
C PRO A 122 6.50 -1.75 4.99
N VAL A 123 6.94 -1.11 3.92
CA VAL A 123 6.10 -0.43 2.93
C VAL A 123 6.41 -0.89 1.52
N THR A 124 5.38 -1.23 0.76
CA THR A 124 5.44 -1.63 -0.66
C THR A 124 4.63 -0.63 -1.49
N ILE A 125 5.01 -0.42 -2.74
CA ILE A 125 4.22 0.37 -3.70
C ILE A 125 3.79 -0.50 -4.86
N CYS A 126 2.55 -0.31 -5.32
CA CYS A 126 1.96 -1.01 -6.47
C CYS A 126 1.19 -0.04 -7.39
N GLY A 127 0.55 -0.59 -8.39
CA GLY A 127 -0.20 0.13 -9.40
C GLY A 127 0.53 0.25 -10.75
N SER A 128 -0.19 0.66 -11.79
CA SER A 128 0.33 0.71 -13.17
C SER A 128 1.56 1.62 -13.32
N ALA A 129 1.61 2.70 -12.56
CA ALA A 129 2.72 3.65 -12.60
C ALA A 129 4.07 3.05 -12.20
N VAL A 130 4.07 2.00 -11.34
CA VAL A 130 5.28 1.31 -10.89
C VAL A 130 5.92 0.49 -12.01
N GLY A 131 5.14 0.08 -13.01
CA GLY A 131 5.65 -0.59 -14.22
C GLY A 131 6.51 0.30 -15.13
N ASN A 132 6.48 1.61 -14.95
CA ASN A 132 7.33 2.53 -15.68
C ASN A 132 8.66 2.73 -14.93
N PRO A 133 9.83 2.34 -15.51
CA PRO A 133 11.12 2.46 -14.85
C PRO A 133 11.47 3.87 -14.35
N ALA A 134 11.07 4.92 -15.08
CA ALA A 134 11.34 6.29 -14.68
C ALA A 134 10.58 6.68 -13.39
N ASN A 135 9.34 6.23 -13.23
CA ASN A 135 8.56 6.42 -12.00
C ASN A 135 9.15 5.59 -10.86
N THR A 136 9.50 4.34 -11.12
CA THR A 136 10.11 3.45 -10.12
C THR A 136 11.39 4.04 -9.54
N LEU A 137 12.25 4.63 -10.37
CA LEU A 137 13.45 5.32 -9.90
C LEU A 137 13.13 6.53 -9.01
N GLN A 138 12.05 7.26 -9.30
CA GLN A 138 11.60 8.35 -8.43
C GLN A 138 11.08 7.83 -7.08
N TYR A 139 10.31 6.73 -7.09
CA TYR A 139 9.83 6.09 -5.86
C TYR A 139 10.99 5.53 -5.02
N LEU A 140 12.02 4.97 -5.65
CA LEU A 140 13.26 4.56 -4.98
C LEU A 140 13.93 5.73 -4.25
N GLN A 141 13.96 6.92 -4.87
CA GLN A 141 14.51 8.14 -4.26
C GLN A 141 13.67 8.67 -3.09
N LEU A 142 12.37 8.35 -3.05
CA LEU A 142 11.50 8.65 -1.90
C LEU A 142 11.70 7.70 -0.72
N GLY A 143 12.55 6.68 -0.85
CA GLY A 143 12.85 5.73 0.23
C GLY A 143 12.23 4.35 0.06
N LEU A 144 11.40 4.13 -0.97
CA LEU A 144 10.80 2.82 -1.22
C LEU A 144 11.84 1.78 -1.63
N ARG A 145 11.66 0.55 -1.16
CA ARG A 145 12.56 -0.58 -1.43
C ARG A 145 11.81 -1.84 -1.88
N SER A 146 10.48 -1.84 -1.83
CA SER A 146 9.61 -2.94 -2.26
C SER A 146 8.63 -2.44 -3.31
N PHE A 147 8.59 -3.13 -4.46
CA PHE A 147 7.84 -2.74 -5.65
C PHE A 147 7.03 -3.93 -6.16
N SER A 148 5.73 -3.80 -6.22
CA SER A 148 4.85 -4.78 -6.84
C SER A 148 4.54 -4.36 -8.27
N VAL A 149 4.93 -5.16 -9.24
CA VAL A 149 4.78 -4.88 -10.67
C VAL A 149 4.14 -6.06 -11.38
N SER A 150 3.48 -5.79 -12.51
CA SER A 150 2.98 -6.87 -13.36
C SER A 150 4.14 -7.69 -13.94
N PRO A 151 3.95 -8.99 -14.21
CA PRO A 151 5.00 -9.85 -14.74
C PRO A 151 5.68 -9.33 -16.00
N GLN A 152 4.94 -8.70 -16.90
CA GLN A 152 5.45 -8.12 -18.13
C GLN A 152 6.44 -6.96 -17.92
N ASN A 153 6.30 -6.22 -16.82
CA ASN A 153 7.16 -5.07 -16.51
C ASN A 153 8.35 -5.44 -15.60
N LEU A 154 8.37 -6.66 -15.05
CA LEU A 154 9.33 -7.08 -14.04
C LEU A 154 10.79 -6.91 -14.49
N ILE A 155 11.09 -7.35 -15.71
CA ILE A 155 12.47 -7.35 -16.22
C ILE A 155 12.99 -5.91 -16.40
N GLU A 156 12.18 -5.02 -16.98
CA GLU A 156 12.58 -3.64 -17.23
C GLU A 156 12.74 -2.84 -15.94
N VAL A 157 11.81 -3.00 -15.00
CA VAL A 157 11.91 -2.39 -13.67
C VAL A 157 13.11 -2.90 -12.92
N LYS A 158 13.37 -4.21 -12.92
CA LYS A 158 14.54 -4.80 -12.27
C LYS A 158 15.85 -4.28 -12.86
N LYS A 159 15.99 -4.19 -14.17
CA LYS A 159 17.17 -3.60 -14.84
C LYS A 159 17.40 -2.15 -14.40
N ALA A 160 16.33 -1.34 -14.36
CA ALA A 160 16.43 0.05 -13.93
C ALA A 160 16.92 0.17 -12.47
N LEU A 161 16.36 -0.64 -11.57
CA LEU A 161 16.75 -0.65 -10.16
C LEU A 161 18.19 -1.11 -9.96
N MET A 162 18.66 -2.13 -10.68
CA MET A 162 20.04 -2.61 -10.59
C MET A 162 21.06 -1.57 -11.05
N ASN A 163 20.71 -0.71 -11.99
CA ASN A 163 21.58 0.36 -12.50
C ASN A 163 21.41 1.68 -11.74
N ALA A 164 20.50 1.74 -10.78
CA ALA A 164 20.24 2.96 -10.01
C ALA A 164 21.39 3.27 -9.05
N LYS A 165 21.87 4.51 -9.08
CA LYS A 165 22.76 5.03 -8.03
C LYS A 165 21.90 5.64 -6.93
N ILE A 166 21.85 5.00 -5.78
CA ILE A 166 21.20 5.55 -4.59
C ILE A 166 22.21 6.51 -3.95
N LYS A 167 21.82 7.77 -3.86
CA LYS A 167 22.59 8.79 -3.13
C LYS A 167 22.25 8.76 -1.64
#